data_cbfb483d787d54e5581cefe21fd4b7ea
#
_entry.id   cbfb483d787d54e5581cefe21fd4b7ea
#
_cell.length_a   1.000
_cell.length_b   1.000
_cell.length_c   1.000
_cell.angle_alpha   90.00
_cell.angle_beta   90.00
_cell.angle_gamma   90.00
#
_symmetry.space_group_name_H-M   'P 1'
#
loop_
_entity.id
_entity.type
_entity.pdbx_description
1 polymer ?
#
loop_
_entity_poly.entity_id
_entity_poly.type
_entity_poly.pdbx_seq_one_letter_code
_entity_poly.pdbx_strand_id
1 'polypeptide(L)'
;MKKILGIGNALTDMLLQVSEDDLRELGFPKGSMNLISMEQMEQIQMRFASVKKRLVAGGSASNAINCIAALGGKAAFLGKIGNDEVGDFYREDMIKNGVKPILLTSAKEMSGCSIVLITPDGERTFATYLGAAAELSADDIEKEAFKGYDIFHIEGYLVQNNALIEKAIRLAKEAGCMVSLDLASYNVINENHLFLKELIKKYVDIVFANEDESFAYTHLNPEEAVQKIAEQCDISVVKVGKRGSYVQQGNTRYHIGAITTSCTDSTGAGDLYAGGFLLALSDGFDLRRCGEIGTIAAGRVVEIVGTKLSEETWEEIRRICALYRGFMQKYNTI
;
A
#
# COMPACT_ATOMS: atom_id res chain seq x y z
N MET A 1 -20.18 2.47 7.80
CA MET A 1 -18.87 2.14 7.18
C MET A 1 -18.66 3.07 5.98
N LYS A 2 -17.60 3.86 6.03
CA LYS A 2 -17.19 4.79 4.97
C LYS A 2 -16.63 4.01 3.77
N LYS A 3 -16.66 4.62 2.57
CA LYS A 3 -16.12 4.04 1.35
C LYS A 3 -14.71 4.57 1.11
N ILE A 4 -13.78 3.71 0.71
CA ILE A 4 -12.38 4.04 0.54
C ILE A 4 -11.98 3.85 -0.93
N LEU A 5 -11.35 4.86 -1.50
CA LEU A 5 -10.73 4.82 -2.83
C LEU A 5 -9.21 4.85 -2.68
N GLY A 6 -8.51 3.92 -3.27
CA GLY A 6 -7.05 3.94 -3.41
C GLY A 6 -6.61 4.36 -4.80
N ILE A 7 -5.45 4.97 -4.89
CA ILE A 7 -4.74 5.22 -6.15
C ILE A 7 -3.30 4.75 -6.04
N GLY A 8 -2.81 4.09 -7.07
CA GLY A 8 -1.45 3.56 -7.09
C GLY A 8 -1.04 2.93 -8.40
N ASN A 9 0.17 2.43 -8.44
CA ASN A 9 0.67 1.66 -9.57
C ASN A 9 -0.02 0.29 -9.61
N ALA A 10 -0.70 0.00 -10.71
CA ALA A 10 -1.32 -1.30 -10.95
C ALA A 10 -0.24 -2.29 -11.41
N LEU A 11 0.35 -3.02 -10.46
CA LEU A 11 1.45 -3.95 -10.70
C LEU A 11 1.02 -5.39 -10.45
N THR A 12 1.39 -6.29 -11.34
CA THR A 12 1.26 -7.73 -11.13
C THR A 12 2.62 -8.31 -10.78
N ASP A 13 2.72 -8.93 -9.60
CA ASP A 13 3.93 -9.63 -9.19
C ASP A 13 4.02 -11.00 -9.86
N MET A 14 5.11 -11.25 -10.55
CA MET A 14 5.45 -12.54 -11.15
C MET A 14 6.51 -13.22 -10.30
N LEU A 15 6.11 -14.18 -9.49
CA LEU A 15 7.01 -14.89 -8.58
C LEU A 15 7.80 -15.96 -9.32
N LEU A 16 9.13 -15.92 -9.22
CA LEU A 16 10.07 -16.88 -9.81
C LEU A 16 11.05 -17.39 -8.74
N GLN A 17 11.17 -18.71 -8.62
CA GLN A 17 12.25 -19.31 -7.84
C GLN A 17 13.53 -19.33 -8.69
N VAL A 18 14.59 -18.75 -8.18
CA VAL A 18 15.88 -18.63 -8.88
C VAL A 18 17.04 -19.07 -7.98
N SER A 19 18.17 -19.42 -8.57
CA SER A 19 19.40 -19.69 -7.82
C SER A 19 20.13 -18.39 -7.48
N GLU A 20 21.08 -18.44 -6.53
CA GLU A 20 21.99 -17.34 -6.23
C GLU A 20 22.84 -16.94 -7.44
N ASP A 21 23.21 -17.92 -8.27
CA ASP A 21 23.98 -17.67 -9.48
C ASP A 21 23.14 -16.95 -10.54
N ASP A 22 21.89 -17.33 -10.72
CA ASP A 22 20.96 -16.62 -11.60
C ASP A 22 20.83 -15.16 -11.23
N LEU A 23 20.65 -14.88 -9.92
CA LEU A 23 20.52 -13.50 -9.43
C LEU A 23 21.81 -12.69 -9.69
N ARG A 24 22.97 -13.30 -9.47
CA ARG A 24 24.28 -12.67 -9.71
C ARG A 24 24.50 -12.37 -11.19
N GLU A 25 24.13 -13.28 -12.09
CA GLU A 25 24.24 -13.09 -13.54
C GLU A 25 23.30 -12.00 -14.07
N LEU A 26 22.14 -11.81 -13.42
CA LEU A 26 21.24 -10.68 -13.73
C LEU A 26 21.78 -9.33 -13.24
N GLY A 27 22.79 -9.34 -12.36
CA GLY A 27 23.44 -8.12 -11.85
C GLY A 27 22.60 -7.32 -10.86
N PHE A 28 21.55 -7.88 -10.29
CA PHE A 28 20.74 -7.20 -9.28
C PHE A 28 21.29 -7.42 -7.87
N PRO A 29 21.45 -6.37 -7.06
CA PRO A 29 21.75 -6.53 -5.65
C PRO A 29 20.64 -7.31 -4.95
N LYS A 30 21.01 -8.38 -4.23
CA LYS A 30 20.05 -9.20 -3.49
C LYS A 30 19.24 -8.35 -2.49
N GLY A 31 17.94 -8.58 -2.43
CA GLY A 31 17.04 -7.85 -1.55
C GLY A 31 16.65 -6.46 -2.04
N SER A 32 17.10 -6.06 -3.25
CA SER A 32 16.81 -4.72 -3.79
C SER A 32 15.57 -4.67 -4.67
N MET A 33 15.02 -3.47 -4.85
CA MET A 33 14.03 -3.17 -5.86
C MET A 33 14.68 -2.37 -6.98
N ASN A 34 14.57 -2.88 -8.20
CA ASN A 34 15.20 -2.31 -9.39
C ASN A 34 14.12 -1.99 -10.43
N LEU A 35 14.11 -0.76 -10.92
CA LEU A 35 13.31 -0.41 -12.10
C LEU A 35 14.05 -0.92 -13.34
N ILE A 36 13.33 -1.61 -14.22
CA ILE A 36 13.85 -2.20 -15.45
C ILE A 36 13.10 -1.71 -16.68
N SER A 37 13.77 -1.80 -17.86
CA SER A 37 13.13 -1.56 -19.15
C SER A 37 12.30 -2.77 -19.60
N MET A 38 11.44 -2.56 -20.62
CA MET A 38 10.71 -3.65 -21.26
C MET A 38 11.67 -4.73 -21.83
N GLU A 39 12.76 -4.32 -22.46
CA GLU A 39 13.76 -5.27 -23.00
C GLU A 39 14.37 -6.14 -21.90
N GLN A 40 14.70 -5.56 -20.76
CA GLN A 40 15.22 -6.32 -19.61
C GLN A 40 14.15 -7.26 -19.06
N MET A 41 12.89 -6.84 -18.98
CA MET A 41 11.79 -7.69 -18.55
C MET A 41 11.63 -8.88 -19.48
N GLU A 42 11.62 -8.67 -20.79
CA GLU A 42 11.53 -9.74 -21.80
C GLU A 42 12.71 -10.72 -21.71
N GLN A 43 13.93 -10.20 -21.54
CA GLN A 43 15.14 -11.03 -21.36
C GLN A 43 15.04 -11.94 -20.13
N ILE A 44 14.58 -11.41 -18.99
CA ILE A 44 14.35 -12.19 -17.78
C ILE A 44 13.26 -13.24 -18.01
N GLN A 45 12.14 -12.85 -18.63
CA GLN A 45 11.04 -13.78 -18.92
C GLN A 45 11.45 -14.91 -19.88
N MET A 46 12.28 -14.62 -20.90
CA MET A 46 12.82 -15.63 -21.80
C MET A 46 13.81 -16.57 -21.10
N ARG A 47 14.69 -16.02 -20.27
CA ARG A 47 15.65 -16.84 -19.48
C ARG A 47 14.91 -17.84 -18.60
N PHE A 48 13.85 -17.45 -17.97
CA PHE A 48 13.05 -18.29 -17.05
C PHE A 48 11.75 -18.83 -17.67
N ALA A 49 11.71 -18.99 -19.01
CA ALA A 49 10.51 -19.45 -19.71
C ALA A 49 10.02 -20.84 -19.24
N SER A 50 10.95 -21.73 -18.84
CA SER A 50 10.65 -23.07 -18.32
C SER A 50 10.31 -23.12 -16.83
N VAL A 51 10.54 -22.03 -16.09
CA VAL A 51 10.26 -21.97 -14.66
C VAL A 51 8.77 -21.68 -14.44
N LYS A 52 8.15 -22.40 -13.50
CA LYS A 52 6.75 -22.15 -13.14
C LYS A 52 6.58 -20.76 -12.57
N LYS A 53 5.76 -19.96 -13.22
CA LYS A 53 5.41 -18.59 -12.82
C LYS A 53 4.14 -18.60 -12.00
N ARG A 54 4.07 -17.78 -10.95
CA ARG A 54 2.84 -17.50 -10.20
C ARG A 54 2.58 -16.00 -10.25
N LEU A 55 1.41 -15.61 -10.76
CA LEU A 55 0.97 -14.22 -10.79
C LEU A 55 0.20 -13.88 -9.51
N VAL A 56 0.43 -12.70 -8.98
CA VAL A 56 -0.25 -12.15 -7.81
C VAL A 56 -0.48 -10.66 -8.08
N ALA A 57 -1.70 -10.16 -7.94
CA ALA A 57 -1.92 -8.72 -8.01
C ALA A 57 -1.24 -8.05 -6.81
N GLY A 58 -0.37 -7.08 -7.10
CA GLY A 58 0.46 -6.33 -6.17
C GLY A 58 0.22 -4.82 -6.28
N GLY A 59 1.21 -4.04 -5.88
CA GLY A 59 1.12 -2.58 -5.74
C GLY A 59 0.72 -2.17 -4.33
N SER A 60 1.41 -1.17 -3.75
CA SER A 60 1.26 -0.79 -2.33
C SER A 60 -0.17 -0.39 -2.00
N ALA A 61 -0.72 0.63 -2.68
CA ALA A 61 -2.11 1.02 -2.43
C ALA A 61 -3.11 -0.09 -2.76
N SER A 62 -2.84 -0.91 -3.78
CA SER A 62 -3.68 -2.06 -4.12
C SER A 62 -3.73 -3.09 -2.99
N ASN A 63 -2.59 -3.39 -2.35
CA ASN A 63 -2.54 -4.28 -1.20
C ASN A 63 -3.36 -3.75 -0.02
N ALA A 64 -3.24 -2.44 0.30
CA ALA A 64 -4.04 -1.80 1.33
C ALA A 64 -5.55 -1.87 1.02
N ILE A 65 -5.94 -1.61 -0.23
CA ILE A 65 -7.34 -1.66 -0.68
C ILE A 65 -7.89 -3.09 -0.68
N ASN A 66 -7.08 -4.08 -1.09
CA ASN A 66 -7.44 -5.50 -0.98
C ASN A 66 -7.65 -5.92 0.49
N CYS A 67 -6.80 -5.48 1.41
CA CYS A 67 -6.96 -5.71 2.84
C CYS A 67 -8.31 -5.15 3.34
N ILE A 68 -8.64 -3.91 2.97
CA ILE A 68 -9.93 -3.28 3.33
C ILE A 68 -11.10 -4.11 2.84
N ALA A 69 -11.09 -4.54 1.57
CA ALA A 69 -12.16 -5.35 0.99
C ALA A 69 -12.27 -6.73 1.65
N ALA A 70 -11.14 -7.41 1.87
CA ALA A 70 -11.08 -8.71 2.53
C ALA A 70 -11.62 -8.67 3.97
N LEU A 71 -11.48 -7.55 4.66
CA LEU A 71 -12.04 -7.30 5.99
C LEU A 71 -13.51 -6.84 5.95
N GLY A 72 -14.15 -6.82 4.76
CA GLY A 72 -15.55 -6.48 4.56
C GLY A 72 -15.82 -4.99 4.36
N GLY A 73 -14.80 -4.17 4.10
CA GLY A 73 -14.92 -2.76 3.77
C GLY A 73 -15.39 -2.51 2.33
N LYS A 74 -15.90 -1.31 2.07
CA LYS A 74 -16.26 -0.87 0.71
C LYS A 74 -15.06 -0.16 0.10
N ALA A 75 -14.38 -0.83 -0.84
CA ALA A 75 -13.12 -0.40 -1.40
C ALA A 75 -13.14 -0.33 -2.93
N ALA A 76 -12.44 0.64 -3.48
CA ALA A 76 -12.18 0.79 -4.91
C ALA A 76 -10.71 1.16 -5.14
N PHE A 77 -10.20 0.82 -6.31
CA PHE A 77 -8.83 1.14 -6.70
C PHE A 77 -8.81 1.81 -8.07
N LEU A 78 -8.10 2.93 -8.17
CA LEU A 78 -7.84 3.68 -9.38
C LEU A 78 -6.38 3.43 -9.81
N GLY A 79 -6.20 3.02 -11.05
CA GLY A 79 -4.89 2.75 -11.63
C GLY A 79 -4.97 2.63 -13.15
N LYS A 80 -3.82 2.31 -13.78
CA LYS A 80 -3.76 2.13 -15.23
C LYS A 80 -3.07 0.81 -15.57
N ILE A 81 -3.68 0.05 -16.47
CA ILE A 81 -3.20 -1.26 -16.96
C ILE A 81 -3.04 -1.23 -18.48
N GLY A 82 -2.31 -2.17 -19.03
CA GLY A 82 -2.27 -2.43 -20.47
C GLY A 82 -3.51 -3.18 -20.96
N ASN A 83 -3.61 -3.30 -22.27
CA ASN A 83 -4.64 -4.14 -22.93
C ASN A 83 -4.04 -5.53 -23.21
N ASP A 84 -3.78 -6.28 -22.14
CA ASP A 84 -3.10 -7.58 -22.17
C ASP A 84 -3.59 -8.54 -21.09
N GLU A 85 -3.15 -9.80 -21.14
CA GLU A 85 -3.55 -10.85 -20.20
C GLU A 85 -3.18 -10.52 -18.75
N VAL A 86 -2.11 -9.76 -18.52
CA VAL A 86 -1.66 -9.33 -17.18
C VAL A 86 -2.63 -8.29 -16.61
N GLY A 87 -3.08 -7.36 -17.43
CA GLY A 87 -4.08 -6.36 -17.05
C GLY A 87 -5.45 -6.98 -16.77
N ASP A 88 -5.86 -7.95 -17.60
CA ASP A 88 -7.11 -8.68 -17.37
C ASP A 88 -7.04 -9.49 -16.07
N PHE A 89 -5.93 -10.20 -15.83
CA PHE A 89 -5.68 -10.89 -14.56
C PHE A 89 -5.79 -9.94 -13.36
N TYR A 90 -5.16 -8.77 -13.44
CA TYR A 90 -5.17 -7.77 -12.36
C TYR A 90 -6.60 -7.30 -12.06
N ARG A 91 -7.37 -7.01 -13.10
CA ARG A 91 -8.79 -6.60 -12.99
C ARG A 91 -9.65 -7.69 -12.36
N GLU A 92 -9.50 -8.94 -12.82
CA GLU A 92 -10.26 -10.09 -12.32
C GLU A 92 -9.94 -10.40 -10.87
N ASP A 93 -8.65 -10.34 -10.48
CA ASP A 93 -8.22 -10.54 -9.09
C ASP A 93 -8.84 -9.49 -8.15
N MET A 94 -8.88 -8.22 -8.55
CA MET A 94 -9.55 -7.18 -7.79
C MET A 94 -11.05 -7.46 -7.59
N ILE A 95 -11.75 -7.80 -8.66
CA ILE A 95 -13.19 -8.12 -8.61
C ILE A 95 -13.43 -9.30 -7.69
N LYS A 96 -12.64 -10.36 -7.83
CA LYS A 96 -12.71 -11.57 -7.01
C LYS A 96 -12.52 -11.27 -5.51
N ASN A 97 -11.65 -10.32 -5.19
CA ASN A 97 -11.38 -9.89 -3.82
C ASN A 97 -12.36 -8.82 -3.30
N GLY A 98 -13.42 -8.49 -4.06
CA GLY A 98 -14.44 -7.54 -3.65
C GLY A 98 -14.04 -6.06 -3.79
N VAL A 99 -12.95 -5.77 -4.48
CA VAL A 99 -12.53 -4.41 -4.82
C VAL A 99 -13.21 -3.96 -6.10
N LYS A 100 -13.79 -2.75 -6.11
CA LYS A 100 -14.30 -2.13 -7.34
C LYS A 100 -13.13 -1.57 -8.16
N PRO A 101 -12.80 -2.12 -9.34
CA PRO A 101 -11.73 -1.59 -10.16
C PRO A 101 -12.21 -0.32 -10.90
N ILE A 102 -11.40 0.75 -10.83
CA ILE A 102 -11.49 1.95 -11.67
C ILE A 102 -10.18 1.99 -12.47
N LEU A 103 -10.09 1.09 -13.45
CA LEU A 103 -8.86 0.86 -14.20
C LEU A 103 -8.97 1.48 -15.61
N LEU A 104 -8.08 2.41 -15.87
CA LEU A 104 -7.83 2.95 -17.21
C LEU A 104 -7.00 1.94 -18.00
N THR A 105 -7.11 1.99 -19.32
CA THR A 105 -6.35 1.08 -20.19
C THR A 105 -5.42 1.88 -21.08
N SER A 106 -4.15 1.54 -21.08
CA SER A 106 -3.18 2.06 -22.04
C SER A 106 -3.38 1.42 -23.41
N ALA A 107 -3.26 2.23 -24.45
CA ALA A 107 -3.23 1.74 -25.83
C ALA A 107 -1.80 1.45 -26.32
N LYS A 108 -0.78 1.83 -25.56
CA LYS A 108 0.62 1.80 -26.00
C LYS A 108 1.48 0.86 -25.17
N GLU A 109 1.30 0.88 -23.85
CA GLU A 109 2.15 0.18 -22.90
C GLU A 109 1.46 -1.09 -22.38
N MET A 110 2.26 -2.11 -22.14
CA MET A 110 1.84 -3.33 -21.43
C MET A 110 1.58 -3.02 -19.96
N SER A 111 0.80 -3.88 -19.32
CA SER A 111 0.56 -3.80 -17.87
C SER A 111 1.86 -3.83 -17.07
N GLY A 112 1.90 -3.08 -15.98
CA GLY A 112 3.03 -3.09 -15.07
C GLY A 112 3.23 -4.47 -14.43
N CYS A 113 4.48 -4.92 -14.40
CA CYS A 113 4.85 -6.23 -13.85
C CYS A 113 6.11 -6.10 -12.99
N SER A 114 6.07 -6.69 -11.81
CA SER A 114 7.23 -6.83 -10.95
C SER A 114 7.66 -8.30 -10.93
N ILE A 115 8.81 -8.60 -11.54
CA ILE A 115 9.40 -9.94 -11.46
C ILE A 115 10.07 -10.07 -10.10
N VAL A 116 9.52 -10.94 -9.24
CA VAL A 116 10.02 -11.21 -7.91
C VAL A 116 10.88 -12.45 -7.95
N LEU A 117 12.18 -12.25 -7.91
CA LEU A 117 13.22 -13.28 -7.93
C LEU A 117 13.45 -13.77 -6.49
N ILE A 118 13.08 -15.01 -6.20
CA ILE A 118 13.12 -15.59 -4.85
C ILE A 118 14.27 -16.59 -4.79
N THR A 119 15.29 -16.29 -3.98
CA THR A 119 16.43 -17.19 -3.74
C THR A 119 16.12 -18.28 -2.71
N PRO A 120 16.93 -19.36 -2.60
CA PRO A 120 16.62 -20.50 -1.73
C PRO A 120 16.50 -20.19 -0.24
N ASP A 121 17.09 -19.09 0.23
CA ASP A 121 16.97 -18.58 1.60
C ASP A 121 15.69 -17.74 1.83
N GLY A 122 14.85 -17.60 0.78
CA GLY A 122 13.59 -16.85 0.83
C GLY A 122 13.73 -15.35 0.57
N GLU A 123 14.96 -14.84 0.34
CA GLU A 123 15.17 -13.43 0.03
C GLU A 123 14.58 -13.08 -1.35
N ARG A 124 14.05 -11.85 -1.46
CA ARG A 124 13.37 -11.37 -2.66
C ARG A 124 14.10 -10.18 -3.27
N THR A 125 14.32 -10.29 -4.57
CA THR A 125 14.84 -9.19 -5.38
C THR A 125 13.81 -8.84 -6.44
N PHE A 126 13.50 -7.57 -6.56
CA PHE A 126 12.45 -7.10 -7.45
C PHE A 126 13.06 -6.46 -8.71
N ALA A 127 12.58 -6.90 -9.85
CA ALA A 127 12.85 -6.30 -11.15
C ALA A 127 11.50 -5.79 -11.71
N THR A 128 11.24 -4.49 -11.58
CA THR A 128 9.92 -3.88 -11.79
C THR A 128 9.91 -3.05 -13.06
N TYR A 129 9.06 -3.45 -14.00
CA TYR A 129 8.66 -2.68 -15.15
C TYR A 129 7.31 -2.03 -14.88
N LEU A 130 7.26 -0.70 -14.85
CA LEU A 130 6.04 0.03 -14.52
C LEU A 130 5.00 0.00 -15.64
N GLY A 131 5.43 -0.05 -16.91
CA GLY A 131 4.55 -0.11 -18.07
C GLY A 131 3.41 0.90 -18.03
N ALA A 132 2.20 0.47 -18.33
CA ALA A 132 1.00 1.29 -18.33
C ALA A 132 0.76 2.03 -17.01
N ALA A 133 1.21 1.51 -15.87
CA ALA A 133 1.04 2.18 -14.58
C ALA A 133 1.76 3.54 -14.54
N ALA A 134 2.92 3.65 -15.19
CA ALA A 134 3.66 4.91 -15.31
C ALA A 134 2.99 5.95 -16.22
N GLU A 135 2.06 5.52 -17.08
CA GLU A 135 1.29 6.45 -17.93
C GLU A 135 0.11 7.10 -17.21
N LEU A 136 -0.16 6.71 -15.95
CA LEU A 136 -1.21 7.37 -15.18
C LEU A 136 -0.82 8.84 -14.96
N SER A 137 -1.66 9.75 -15.42
CA SER A 137 -1.35 11.18 -15.49
C SER A 137 -2.46 12.04 -14.90
N ALA A 138 -2.18 13.33 -14.74
CA ALA A 138 -3.19 14.28 -14.30
C ALA A 138 -4.41 14.32 -15.25
N ASP A 139 -4.22 14.12 -16.54
CA ASP A 139 -5.33 14.17 -17.52
C ASP A 139 -6.31 12.99 -17.34
N ASP A 140 -5.84 11.90 -16.80
CA ASP A 140 -6.65 10.71 -16.50
C ASP A 140 -7.56 10.87 -15.26
N ILE A 141 -7.37 11.93 -14.46
CA ILE A 141 -8.09 12.09 -13.18
C ILE A 141 -9.27 13.05 -13.35
N GLU A 142 -10.47 12.51 -13.16
CA GLU A 142 -11.71 13.25 -13.22
C GLU A 142 -12.37 13.36 -11.83
N LYS A 143 -13.14 14.42 -11.59
CA LYS A 143 -13.83 14.68 -10.32
C LYS A 143 -14.81 13.55 -9.95
N GLU A 144 -15.42 12.95 -10.95
CA GLU A 144 -16.39 11.88 -10.81
C GLU A 144 -15.80 10.62 -10.15
N ALA A 145 -14.49 10.40 -10.28
CA ALA A 145 -13.80 9.27 -9.65
C ALA A 145 -13.89 9.30 -8.12
N PHE A 146 -14.03 10.48 -7.50
CA PHE A 146 -14.08 10.66 -6.05
C PHE A 146 -15.50 10.67 -5.47
N LYS A 147 -16.53 10.70 -6.33
CA LYS A 147 -17.90 10.84 -5.88
C LYS A 147 -18.38 9.66 -5.05
N GLY A 148 -18.78 9.96 -3.83
CA GLY A 148 -19.34 8.99 -2.88
C GLY A 148 -18.29 8.14 -2.17
N TYR A 149 -17.01 8.54 -2.21
CA TYR A 149 -15.96 8.04 -1.34
C TYR A 149 -15.71 9.01 -0.18
N ASP A 150 -15.32 8.47 0.96
CA ASP A 150 -15.10 9.22 2.21
C ASP A 150 -13.61 9.35 2.53
N ILE A 151 -12.80 8.38 2.10
CA ILE A 151 -11.35 8.36 2.29
C ILE A 151 -10.69 8.10 0.94
N PHE A 152 -9.64 8.85 0.64
CA PHE A 152 -8.78 8.67 -0.52
C PHE A 152 -7.37 8.32 -0.06
N HIS A 153 -6.90 7.10 -0.36
CA HIS A 153 -5.60 6.59 0.02
C HIS A 153 -4.64 6.57 -1.17
N ILE A 154 -3.43 7.07 -0.97
CA ILE A 154 -2.42 7.30 -2.01
C ILE A 154 -1.13 6.58 -1.64
N GLU A 155 -0.56 5.84 -2.58
CA GLU A 155 0.83 5.37 -2.43
C GLU A 155 1.82 6.47 -2.78
N GLY A 156 2.83 6.64 -1.94
CA GLY A 156 3.82 7.70 -2.08
C GLY A 156 4.70 7.60 -3.32
N TYR A 157 4.81 6.43 -3.96
CA TYR A 157 5.55 6.31 -5.23
C TYR A 157 5.00 7.22 -6.34
N LEU A 158 3.71 7.55 -6.29
CA LEU A 158 3.10 8.45 -7.28
C LEU A 158 3.51 9.91 -7.13
N VAL A 159 4.16 10.31 -6.03
CA VAL A 159 4.63 11.71 -5.86
C VAL A 159 5.72 12.10 -6.86
N GLN A 160 6.35 11.14 -7.53
CA GLN A 160 7.25 11.41 -8.65
C GLN A 160 6.52 12.10 -9.84
N ASN A 161 5.19 11.95 -9.93
CA ASN A 161 4.34 12.70 -10.83
C ASN A 161 3.55 13.76 -10.04
N ASN A 162 4.21 14.87 -9.72
CA ASN A 162 3.66 15.96 -8.92
C ASN A 162 2.31 16.47 -9.44
N ALA A 163 2.16 16.61 -10.76
CA ALA A 163 0.92 17.09 -11.38
C ALA A 163 -0.26 16.13 -11.17
N LEU A 164 -0.01 14.82 -11.27
CA LEU A 164 -1.00 13.78 -11.01
C LEU A 164 -1.50 13.88 -9.57
N ILE A 165 -0.56 13.86 -8.62
CA ILE A 165 -0.89 13.83 -7.19
C ILE A 165 -1.56 15.10 -6.73
N GLU A 166 -1.08 16.27 -7.15
CA GLU A 166 -1.70 17.54 -6.78
C GLU A 166 -3.14 17.61 -7.29
N LYS A 167 -3.40 17.22 -8.54
CA LYS A 167 -4.76 17.20 -9.10
C LYS A 167 -5.65 16.19 -8.38
N ALA A 168 -5.18 14.96 -8.16
CA ALA A 168 -5.96 13.92 -7.52
C ALA A 168 -6.36 14.33 -6.08
N ILE A 169 -5.41 14.81 -5.29
CA ILE A 169 -5.67 15.25 -3.92
C ILE A 169 -6.64 16.45 -3.88
N ARG A 170 -6.45 17.44 -4.74
CA ARG A 170 -7.33 18.59 -4.80
C ARG A 170 -8.78 18.19 -5.11
N LEU A 171 -8.98 17.33 -6.11
CA LEU A 171 -10.30 16.82 -6.48
C LEU A 171 -10.93 15.95 -5.38
N ALA A 172 -10.13 15.15 -4.69
CA ALA A 172 -10.57 14.36 -3.53
C ALA A 172 -11.04 15.28 -2.39
N LYS A 173 -10.28 16.34 -2.05
CA LYS A 173 -10.67 17.32 -1.04
C LYS A 173 -11.94 18.09 -1.45
N GLU A 174 -12.08 18.49 -2.71
CA GLU A 174 -13.30 19.12 -3.25
C GLU A 174 -14.51 18.18 -3.17
N ALA A 175 -14.31 16.87 -3.25
CA ALA A 175 -15.36 15.86 -3.06
C ALA A 175 -15.67 15.54 -1.59
N GLY A 176 -14.92 16.14 -0.64
CA GLY A 176 -15.08 15.93 0.80
C GLY A 176 -14.36 14.71 1.35
N CYS A 177 -13.43 14.12 0.60
CA CYS A 177 -12.65 12.97 1.06
C CYS A 177 -11.61 13.38 2.12
N MET A 178 -11.43 12.54 3.12
CA MET A 178 -10.24 12.53 3.94
C MET A 178 -9.09 11.93 3.12
N VAL A 179 -7.94 12.59 3.08
CA VAL A 179 -6.78 12.17 2.28
C VAL A 179 -5.75 11.46 3.14
N SER A 180 -5.38 10.27 2.75
CA SER A 180 -4.37 9.42 3.38
C SER A 180 -3.21 9.19 2.44
N LEU A 181 -1.99 9.39 2.90
CA LEU A 181 -0.75 9.19 2.15
C LEU A 181 0.19 8.23 2.90
N ASP A 182 0.63 7.16 2.24
CA ASP A 182 1.79 6.38 2.68
C ASP A 182 3.05 6.94 2.01
N LEU A 183 4.11 7.18 2.77
CA LEU A 183 5.34 7.81 2.24
C LEU A 183 6.19 6.87 1.37
N ALA A 184 5.87 5.59 1.36
CA ALA A 184 6.37 4.53 0.49
C ALA A 184 7.87 4.21 0.56
N SER A 185 8.78 5.20 0.46
CA SER A 185 10.22 4.96 0.40
C SER A 185 11.03 6.20 0.76
N TYR A 186 12.12 6.00 1.50
CA TYR A 186 13.05 7.08 1.86
C TYR A 186 13.69 7.76 0.64
N ASN A 187 13.91 7.03 -0.46
CA ASN A 187 14.43 7.59 -1.70
C ASN A 187 13.44 8.60 -2.32
N VAL A 188 12.17 8.19 -2.43
CA VAL A 188 11.10 9.06 -2.95
C VAL A 188 10.97 10.33 -2.10
N ILE A 189 11.08 10.20 -0.78
CA ILE A 189 11.02 11.33 0.15
C ILE A 189 12.19 12.28 -0.07
N ASN A 190 13.42 11.76 -0.15
CA ASN A 190 14.61 12.58 -0.35
C ASN A 190 14.56 13.38 -1.65
N GLU A 191 14.09 12.76 -2.72
CA GLU A 191 13.96 13.41 -4.04
C GLU A 191 12.84 14.45 -4.09
N ASN A 192 11.78 14.27 -3.29
CA ASN A 192 10.54 15.08 -3.36
C ASN A 192 10.23 15.81 -2.04
N HIS A 193 11.19 15.97 -1.14
CA HIS A 193 10.97 16.42 0.23
C HIS A 193 10.18 17.74 0.34
N LEU A 194 10.55 18.76 -0.43
CA LEU A 194 9.88 20.06 -0.40
C LEU A 194 8.43 19.96 -0.89
N PHE A 195 8.21 19.24 -1.99
CA PHE A 195 6.87 19.02 -2.52
C PHE A 195 5.98 18.26 -1.54
N LEU A 196 6.49 17.16 -0.96
CA LEU A 196 5.77 16.39 0.06
C LEU A 196 5.39 17.23 1.27
N LYS A 197 6.29 18.08 1.75
CA LYS A 197 6.03 18.95 2.89
C LYS A 197 4.90 19.94 2.64
N GLU A 198 4.88 20.58 1.47
CA GLU A 198 3.80 21.48 1.06
C GLU A 198 2.47 20.72 0.88
N LEU A 199 2.54 19.55 0.25
CA LEU A 199 1.38 18.72 -0.03
C LEU A 199 0.73 18.24 1.28
N ILE A 200 1.52 17.68 2.20
CA ILE A 200 1.04 17.17 3.49
C ILE A 200 0.39 18.30 4.28
N LYS A 201 1.09 19.40 4.46
CA LYS A 201 0.59 20.53 5.24
C LYS A 201 -0.73 21.11 4.70
N LYS A 202 -0.93 21.06 3.39
CA LYS A 202 -2.08 21.71 2.75
C LYS A 202 -3.29 20.81 2.60
N TYR A 203 -3.08 19.49 2.40
CA TYR A 203 -4.15 18.63 1.91
C TYR A 203 -4.27 17.27 2.60
N VAL A 204 -3.19 16.75 3.22
CA VAL A 204 -3.18 15.38 3.73
C VAL A 204 -3.67 15.34 5.16
N ASP A 205 -4.64 14.48 5.43
CA ASP A 205 -5.23 14.31 6.77
C ASP A 205 -4.53 13.18 7.54
N ILE A 206 -4.04 12.14 6.84
CA ILE A 206 -3.40 10.97 7.46
C ILE A 206 -2.08 10.67 6.75
N VAL A 207 -1.00 10.54 7.51
CA VAL A 207 0.32 10.14 7.00
C VAL A 207 0.74 8.81 7.62
N PHE A 208 1.12 7.85 6.78
CA PHE A 208 1.79 6.62 7.18
C PHE A 208 3.26 6.67 6.77
N ALA A 209 4.13 6.26 7.67
CA ALA A 209 5.56 6.11 7.44
C ALA A 209 6.11 4.88 8.20
N ASN A 210 7.23 4.33 7.76
CA ASN A 210 8.08 3.46 8.55
C ASN A 210 9.22 4.25 9.21
N GLU A 211 10.17 3.57 9.86
CA GLU A 211 11.31 4.20 10.56
C GLU A 211 12.18 5.01 9.59
N ASP A 212 12.57 4.39 8.46
CA ASP A 212 13.46 5.02 7.48
C ASP A 212 12.76 6.19 6.76
N GLU A 213 11.50 6.03 6.41
CA GLU A 213 10.66 7.06 5.80
C GLU A 213 10.46 8.24 6.76
N SER A 214 10.12 7.97 8.02
CA SER A 214 9.93 9.01 9.03
C SER A 214 11.22 9.78 9.33
N PHE A 215 12.35 9.08 9.32
CA PHE A 215 13.67 9.70 9.45
C PHE A 215 14.02 10.54 8.22
N ALA A 216 13.82 10.03 7.01
CA ALA A 216 14.05 10.78 5.77
C ALA A 216 13.22 12.06 5.70
N TYR A 217 11.99 12.02 6.24
CA TYR A 217 11.09 13.17 6.22
C TYR A 217 11.40 14.20 7.33
N THR A 218 11.80 13.76 8.53
CA THR A 218 11.90 14.62 9.71
C THR A 218 13.32 14.79 10.26
N HIS A 219 14.23 13.86 9.94
CA HIS A 219 15.57 13.69 10.54
C HIS A 219 15.54 13.44 12.07
N LEU A 220 14.42 12.87 12.55
CA LEU A 220 14.19 12.57 13.96
C LEU A 220 14.00 11.07 14.17
N ASN A 221 14.18 10.59 15.41
CA ASN A 221 13.81 9.22 15.76
C ASN A 221 12.27 9.02 15.62
N PRO A 222 11.77 7.78 15.51
CA PRO A 222 10.36 7.52 15.24
C PRO A 222 9.37 8.13 16.22
N GLU A 223 9.74 8.22 17.49
CA GLU A 223 8.89 8.77 18.55
C GLU A 223 8.74 10.30 18.48
N GLU A 224 9.78 10.98 18.08
CA GLU A 224 9.78 12.41 17.80
C GLU A 224 9.20 12.70 16.41
N ALA A 225 9.49 11.82 15.43
CA ALA A 225 9.01 11.94 14.06
C ALA A 225 7.47 11.91 13.98
N VAL A 226 6.81 10.99 14.70
CA VAL A 226 5.35 10.92 14.70
C VAL A 226 4.72 12.23 15.20
N GLN A 227 5.30 12.86 16.20
CA GLN A 227 4.86 14.18 16.67
C GLN A 227 5.10 15.26 15.63
N LYS A 228 6.27 15.25 15.00
CA LYS A 228 6.64 16.26 13.99
C LYS A 228 5.76 16.18 12.74
N ILE A 229 5.36 15.00 12.35
CA ILE A 229 4.40 14.77 11.24
C ILE A 229 3.00 15.22 11.67
N ALA A 230 2.56 14.93 12.91
CA ALA A 230 1.26 15.34 13.43
C ALA A 230 1.08 16.87 13.58
N GLU A 231 2.16 17.66 13.51
CA GLU A 231 2.07 19.12 13.41
C GLU A 231 1.59 19.59 12.02
N GLN A 232 1.57 18.69 11.03
CA GLN A 232 1.30 19.01 9.62
C GLN A 232 0.06 18.30 9.07
N CYS A 233 -0.48 17.29 9.76
CA CYS A 233 -1.66 16.54 9.40
C CYS A 233 -2.49 16.17 10.63
N ASP A 234 -3.71 15.67 10.44
CA ASP A 234 -4.60 15.32 11.56
C ASP A 234 -4.14 14.06 12.29
N ILE A 235 -3.69 13.04 11.54
CA ILE A 235 -3.27 11.75 12.08
C ILE A 235 -1.92 11.38 11.47
N SER A 236 -0.95 11.07 12.32
CA SER A 236 0.34 10.51 11.90
C SER A 236 0.53 9.11 12.46
N VAL A 237 1.12 8.24 11.64
CA VAL A 237 1.44 6.85 12.01
C VAL A 237 2.88 6.56 11.61
N VAL A 238 3.69 6.11 12.58
CA VAL A 238 5.07 5.65 12.33
C VAL A 238 5.19 4.19 12.75
N LYS A 239 5.37 3.31 11.77
CA LYS A 239 5.53 1.87 11.91
C LYS A 239 6.99 1.57 12.32
N VAL A 240 7.21 0.82 13.40
CA VAL A 240 8.54 0.54 13.97
C VAL A 240 8.84 -0.96 14.04
N GLY A 241 8.41 -1.70 13.05
CA GLY A 241 8.65 -3.14 12.88
C GLY A 241 8.22 -3.95 14.12
N LYS A 242 9.11 -4.75 14.67
CA LYS A 242 8.85 -5.59 15.87
C LYS A 242 8.48 -4.80 17.11
N ARG A 243 8.71 -3.52 17.15
CA ARG A 243 8.31 -2.63 18.24
C ARG A 243 6.88 -2.12 18.10
N GLY A 244 6.21 -2.40 16.97
CA GLY A 244 4.84 -1.99 16.70
C GLY A 244 4.72 -0.68 15.95
N SER A 245 3.95 0.28 16.46
CA SER A 245 3.75 1.58 15.82
C SER A 245 3.43 2.69 16.82
N TYR A 246 3.74 3.92 16.44
CA TYR A 246 3.25 5.12 17.10
C TYR A 246 2.12 5.72 16.27
N VAL A 247 1.03 6.08 16.93
CA VAL A 247 -0.14 6.74 16.31
C VAL A 247 -0.39 8.04 17.08
N GLN A 248 -0.48 9.16 16.39
CA GLN A 248 -0.69 10.45 17.05
C GLN A 248 -1.74 11.30 16.33
N GLN A 249 -2.59 11.97 17.14
CA GLN A 249 -3.53 13.00 16.71
C GLN A 249 -3.47 14.16 17.71
N GLY A 250 -3.08 15.33 17.25
CA GLY A 250 -2.84 16.48 18.12
C GLY A 250 -1.85 16.13 19.24
N ASN A 251 -2.24 16.28 20.49
CA ASN A 251 -1.42 15.96 21.66
C ASN A 251 -1.60 14.52 22.17
N THR A 252 -2.48 13.74 21.59
CA THR A 252 -2.75 12.35 22.02
C THR A 252 -1.93 11.38 21.20
N ARG A 253 -1.06 10.61 21.86
CA ARG A 253 -0.21 9.60 21.25
C ARG A 253 -0.45 8.22 21.87
N TYR A 254 -0.47 7.22 21.01
CA TYR A 254 -0.54 5.82 21.37
C TYR A 254 0.72 5.10 20.86
N HIS A 255 1.27 4.23 21.70
CA HIS A 255 2.21 3.20 21.26
C HIS A 255 1.44 1.87 21.21
N ILE A 256 1.39 1.27 20.02
CA ILE A 256 0.72 0.00 19.77
C ILE A 256 1.80 -1.06 19.61
N GLY A 257 1.87 -2.01 20.52
CA GLY A 257 2.84 -3.11 20.44
C GLY A 257 2.54 -4.04 19.27
N ALA A 258 3.60 -4.63 18.69
CA ALA A 258 3.45 -5.66 17.66
C ALA A 258 2.84 -6.93 18.25
N ILE A 259 2.14 -7.73 17.42
CA ILE A 259 1.75 -9.08 17.80
C ILE A 259 2.97 -10.01 17.71
N THR A 260 2.99 -11.05 18.58
CA THR A 260 4.03 -12.07 18.51
C THR A 260 3.81 -12.93 17.26
N THR A 261 4.79 -12.96 16.38
CA THR A 261 4.72 -13.70 15.11
C THR A 261 6.11 -14.08 14.63
N SER A 262 6.19 -15.09 13.77
CA SER A 262 7.41 -15.44 13.03
C SER A 262 7.41 -14.67 11.71
N CYS A 263 8.44 -13.88 11.45
CA CYS A 263 8.55 -13.16 10.19
C CYS A 263 9.19 -14.08 9.14
N THR A 264 8.39 -14.44 8.12
CA THR A 264 8.85 -15.15 6.93
C THR A 264 9.17 -14.16 5.81
N ASP A 265 8.35 -13.11 5.66
CA ASP A 265 8.46 -12.12 4.59
C ASP A 265 7.80 -10.81 5.04
N SER A 266 8.52 -9.70 4.98
CA SER A 266 8.00 -8.40 5.41
C SER A 266 7.24 -7.62 4.32
N THR A 267 7.15 -8.18 3.10
CA THR A 267 6.47 -7.55 1.97
C THR A 267 5.00 -7.29 2.29
N GLY A 268 4.56 -6.07 2.03
CA GLY A 268 3.17 -5.65 2.23
C GLY A 268 2.75 -5.42 3.69
N ALA A 269 3.65 -5.59 4.67
CA ALA A 269 3.31 -5.33 6.07
C ALA A 269 2.82 -3.89 6.30
N GLY A 270 3.48 -2.93 5.67
CA GLY A 270 3.08 -1.52 5.70
C GLY A 270 1.72 -1.29 5.06
N ASP A 271 1.49 -1.93 3.91
CA ASP A 271 0.25 -1.82 3.15
C ASP A 271 -0.95 -2.39 3.93
N LEU A 272 -0.78 -3.60 4.50
CA LEU A 272 -1.84 -4.24 5.28
C LEU A 272 -2.07 -3.51 6.60
N TYR A 273 -1.03 -2.94 7.21
CA TYR A 273 -1.20 -2.04 8.35
C TYR A 273 -2.11 -0.86 7.97
N ALA A 274 -1.79 -0.15 6.88
CA ALA A 274 -2.60 0.98 6.41
C ALA A 274 -4.03 0.54 6.06
N GLY A 275 -4.21 -0.60 5.39
CA GLY A 275 -5.51 -1.16 5.07
C GLY A 275 -6.36 -1.45 6.31
N GLY A 276 -5.82 -2.15 7.31
CA GLY A 276 -6.49 -2.46 8.57
C GLY A 276 -6.82 -1.20 9.39
N PHE A 277 -5.88 -0.26 9.45
CA PHE A 277 -6.07 1.03 10.13
C PHE A 277 -7.20 1.86 9.49
N LEU A 278 -7.18 2.02 8.16
CA LEU A 278 -8.18 2.80 7.42
C LEU A 278 -9.58 2.16 7.49
N LEU A 279 -9.66 0.82 7.45
CA LEU A 279 -10.93 0.12 7.68
C LEU A 279 -11.48 0.46 9.06
N ALA A 280 -10.68 0.31 10.11
CA ALA A 280 -11.09 0.58 11.49
C ALA A 280 -11.53 2.03 11.68
N LEU A 281 -10.78 2.97 11.08
CA LEU A 281 -11.14 4.38 11.07
C LEU A 281 -12.47 4.63 10.34
N SER A 282 -12.72 3.92 9.23
CA SER A 282 -13.98 3.98 8.48
C SER A 282 -15.18 3.49 9.27
N ASP A 283 -14.96 2.58 10.19
CA ASP A 283 -15.95 2.04 11.13
C ASP A 283 -16.18 2.93 12.35
N GLY A 284 -15.37 3.99 12.51
CA GLY A 284 -15.47 4.95 13.61
C GLY A 284 -14.77 4.49 14.89
N PHE A 285 -13.82 3.56 14.82
CA PHE A 285 -13.02 3.16 15.97
C PHE A 285 -12.08 4.30 16.41
N ASP A 286 -11.73 4.31 17.69
CA ASP A 286 -10.68 5.19 18.21
C ASP A 286 -9.29 4.81 17.61
N LEU A 287 -8.36 5.75 17.65
CA LEU A 287 -7.06 5.57 17.01
C LEU A 287 -6.23 4.43 17.59
N ARG A 288 -6.41 4.09 18.86
CA ARG A 288 -5.73 2.95 19.46
C ARG A 288 -6.18 1.66 18.79
N ARG A 289 -7.50 1.46 18.63
CA ARG A 289 -8.06 0.29 17.94
C ARG A 289 -7.74 0.27 16.46
N CYS A 290 -7.69 1.45 15.80
CA CYS A 290 -7.20 1.53 14.43
C CYS A 290 -5.78 0.98 14.32
N GLY A 291 -4.87 1.38 15.21
CA GLY A 291 -3.51 0.86 15.27
C GLY A 291 -3.45 -0.63 15.61
N GLU A 292 -4.30 -1.14 16.51
CA GLU A 292 -4.36 -2.56 16.86
C GLU A 292 -4.78 -3.42 15.65
N ILE A 293 -5.82 -3.02 14.91
CA ILE A 293 -6.26 -3.74 13.70
C ILE A 293 -5.21 -3.67 12.61
N GLY A 294 -4.58 -2.51 12.39
CA GLY A 294 -3.45 -2.38 11.47
C GLY A 294 -2.29 -3.31 11.84
N THR A 295 -1.94 -3.35 13.12
CA THR A 295 -0.88 -4.23 13.64
C THR A 295 -1.20 -5.71 13.45
N ILE A 296 -2.45 -6.12 13.66
CA ILE A 296 -2.87 -7.52 13.45
C ILE A 296 -2.76 -7.89 11.97
N ALA A 297 -3.28 -7.06 11.07
CA ALA A 297 -3.20 -7.32 9.63
C ALA A 297 -1.73 -7.40 9.14
N ALA A 298 -0.89 -6.46 9.58
CA ALA A 298 0.55 -6.47 9.29
C ALA A 298 1.27 -7.70 9.87
N GLY A 299 0.94 -8.08 11.11
CA GLY A 299 1.56 -9.23 11.76
C GLY A 299 1.18 -10.56 11.10
N ARG A 300 -0.03 -10.69 10.58
CA ARG A 300 -0.44 -11.92 9.86
C ARG A 300 0.19 -12.02 8.48
N VAL A 301 0.39 -10.91 7.77
CA VAL A 301 1.01 -10.98 6.45
C VAL A 301 2.49 -11.34 6.50
N VAL A 302 3.21 -10.95 7.54
CA VAL A 302 4.63 -11.31 7.64
C VAL A 302 4.89 -12.79 7.92
N GLU A 303 3.86 -13.55 8.29
CA GLU A 303 3.96 -15.02 8.49
C GLU A 303 3.99 -15.82 7.18
N ILE A 304 3.62 -15.19 6.06
CA ILE A 304 3.50 -15.86 4.76
C ILE A 304 4.43 -15.22 3.73
N VAL A 305 4.60 -15.91 2.61
CA VAL A 305 5.29 -15.39 1.43
C VAL A 305 4.30 -14.61 0.55
N GLY A 306 4.48 -13.29 0.38
CA GLY A 306 3.60 -12.39 -0.37
C GLY A 306 2.52 -11.75 0.49
N THR A 307 1.55 -11.13 -0.18
CA THR A 307 0.54 -10.27 0.46
C THR A 307 -0.86 -10.89 0.53
N LYS A 308 -1.04 -12.12 0.03
CA LYS A 308 -2.35 -12.79 -0.06
C LYS A 308 -2.57 -13.74 1.11
N LEU A 309 -3.19 -13.26 2.16
CA LEU A 309 -3.61 -14.06 3.30
C LEU A 309 -4.69 -15.09 2.91
N SER A 310 -4.75 -16.21 3.64
CA SER A 310 -5.79 -17.21 3.47
C SER A 310 -7.15 -16.66 3.94
N GLU A 311 -8.24 -17.23 3.43
CA GLU A 311 -9.59 -16.87 3.88
C GLU A 311 -9.79 -17.13 5.39
N GLU A 312 -9.18 -18.19 5.92
CA GLU A 312 -9.20 -18.51 7.34
C GLU A 312 -8.57 -17.38 8.18
N THR A 313 -7.40 -16.87 7.75
CA THR A 313 -6.75 -15.74 8.41
C THR A 313 -7.59 -14.46 8.33
N TRP A 314 -8.22 -14.20 7.17
CA TRP A 314 -9.14 -13.07 7.05
C TRP A 314 -10.35 -13.21 7.96
N GLU A 315 -10.91 -14.41 8.09
CA GLU A 315 -12.01 -14.66 9.04
C GLU A 315 -11.60 -14.39 10.49
N GLU A 316 -10.40 -14.79 10.89
CA GLU A 316 -9.88 -14.49 12.23
C GLU A 316 -9.86 -12.98 12.49
N ILE A 317 -9.28 -12.20 11.56
CA ILE A 317 -9.20 -10.74 11.71
C ILE A 317 -10.61 -10.11 11.71
N ARG A 318 -11.52 -10.57 10.84
CA ARG A 318 -12.92 -10.10 10.81
C ARG A 318 -13.64 -10.36 12.14
N ARG A 319 -13.39 -11.51 12.81
CA ARG A 319 -13.94 -11.80 14.14
C ARG A 319 -13.45 -10.80 15.18
N ILE A 320 -12.17 -10.42 15.16
CA ILE A 320 -11.63 -9.40 16.07
C ILE A 320 -12.29 -8.04 15.81
N CYS A 321 -12.42 -7.64 14.54
CA CYS A 321 -13.13 -6.40 14.18
C CYS A 321 -14.60 -6.43 14.67
N ALA A 322 -15.28 -7.57 14.53
CA ALA A 322 -16.67 -7.72 14.99
C ALA A 322 -16.80 -7.60 16.51
N LEU A 323 -15.87 -8.17 17.29
CA LEU A 323 -15.82 -8.01 18.74
C LEU A 323 -15.69 -6.53 19.12
N TYR A 324 -14.80 -5.78 18.47
CA TYR A 324 -14.63 -4.35 18.74
C TYR A 324 -15.89 -3.54 18.39
N ARG A 325 -16.59 -3.85 17.28
CA ARG A 325 -17.89 -3.23 16.94
C ARG A 325 -18.95 -3.52 18.01
N GLY A 326 -19.01 -4.75 18.52
CA GLY A 326 -19.94 -5.14 19.58
C GLY A 326 -19.71 -4.37 20.89
N PHE A 327 -18.47 -4.11 21.26
CA PHE A 327 -18.16 -3.26 22.41
C PHE A 327 -18.63 -1.81 22.21
N MET A 328 -18.39 -1.21 21.04
CA MET A 328 -18.84 0.16 20.76
C MET A 328 -20.36 0.34 20.88
N GLN A 329 -21.14 -0.60 20.36
CA GLN A 329 -22.61 -0.54 20.45
C GLN A 329 -23.12 -0.55 21.89
N LYS A 330 -22.49 -1.33 22.78
CA LYS A 330 -22.87 -1.40 24.21
C LYS A 330 -22.59 -0.10 24.97
N TYR A 331 -21.52 0.63 24.61
CA TYR A 331 -21.14 1.86 25.33
C TYR A 331 -21.81 3.13 24.77
N ASN A 332 -22.31 3.10 23.52
CA ASN A 332 -23.06 4.22 22.93
C ASN A 332 -24.56 4.19 23.27
N THR A 333 -25.02 3.20 24.05
CA THR A 333 -26.42 3.02 24.46
C THR A 333 -26.65 3.44 25.92
N ILE A 334 -25.64 4.00 26.57
CA ILE A 334 -25.67 4.61 27.92
C ILE A 334 -25.48 6.12 27.76
#